data_ad5c7b5772985b47e550ffec05f747b8
#
_entry.id   ad5c7b5772985b47e550ffec05f747b8
#
_cell.length_a   1.000
_cell.length_b   1.000
_cell.length_c   1.000
_cell.angle_alpha   90.00
_cell.angle_beta   90.00
_cell.angle_gamma   90.00
#
_symmetry.space_group_name_H-M   'P 1'
#
loop_
_entity.id
_entity.type
_entity.pdbx_description
1 polymer ?
#
loop_
_entity_poly.entity_id
_entity_poly.type
_entity_poly.pdbx_seq_one_letter_code
_entity_poly.pdbx_strand_id
1 'polypeptide(L)'
;MPIGPARMPLFDHLGELRRRLTIVVVSVFAAAIVLYFATPVVLDILKDPIRSFVPDGKFYITTTLGGFGLRFSLAIKMAGIMCTPMIIWQILAFFLPALRPNERKWVVPTVLASAVLFFLGAIFCYFIIIPAGFEWLIGETSAVATAWPDLEDYINMELLFMIGFGVAFELPLIIFYLSVFHFVSYAAFRSAWRYVYVGLLVGSAVITPDGSPVTLGLMYGALLSLYEISLAVARVVITAREGKEGLFVSRLDLFSDDEDDEE
;
A
#
# COMPACT_ATOMS: atom_id res chain seq x y z
N MET A 1 3.75 42.32 2.46
CA MET A 1 2.56 41.48 2.71
C MET A 1 3.04 40.12 3.19
N PRO A 2 2.77 39.72 4.41
CA PRO A 2 3.27 38.42 4.92
C PRO A 2 2.48 37.28 4.23
N ILE A 3 3.12 36.57 3.30
CA ILE A 3 2.60 35.34 2.74
C ILE A 3 2.98 34.26 3.71
N GLY A 4 2.33 34.24 4.88
CA GLY A 4 2.38 33.10 5.79
C GLY A 4 1.59 31.93 5.20
N PRO A 5 1.94 30.66 5.56
CA PRO A 5 1.13 29.52 5.20
C PRO A 5 -0.31 29.76 5.69
N ALA A 6 -1.28 29.51 4.82
CA ALA A 6 -2.69 29.72 5.16
C ALA A 6 -3.02 28.83 6.38
N ARG A 7 -3.04 29.44 7.57
CA ARG A 7 -3.48 28.77 8.81
C ARG A 7 -4.99 28.62 8.68
N MET A 8 -5.43 27.49 8.15
CA MET A 8 -6.84 27.12 8.23
C MET A 8 -7.20 26.89 9.71
N PRO A 9 -8.30 27.48 10.21
CA PRO A 9 -8.82 27.15 11.52
C PRO A 9 -9.02 25.62 11.61
N LEU A 10 -8.76 25.03 12.76
CA LEU A 10 -8.88 23.58 12.97
C LEU A 10 -10.26 23.03 12.56
N PHE A 11 -11.31 23.81 12.76
CA PHE A 11 -12.67 23.42 12.37
C PHE A 11 -12.88 23.32 10.86
N ASP A 12 -12.25 24.19 10.08
CA ASP A 12 -12.32 24.15 8.60
C ASP A 12 -11.54 22.95 8.07
N HIS A 13 -10.41 22.63 8.68
CA HIS A 13 -9.61 21.45 8.34
C HIS A 13 -10.35 20.14 8.63
N LEU A 14 -11.05 20.06 9.77
CA LEU A 14 -11.94 18.92 10.08
C LEU A 14 -13.14 18.83 9.12
N GLY A 15 -13.68 19.97 8.69
CA GLY A 15 -14.72 20.04 7.66
C GLY A 15 -14.25 19.49 6.31
N GLU A 16 -13.02 19.81 5.92
CA GLU A 16 -12.40 19.29 4.70
C GLU A 16 -12.17 17.77 4.79
N LEU A 17 -11.66 17.27 5.92
CA LEU A 17 -11.49 15.82 6.17
C LEU A 17 -12.81 15.06 6.01
N ARG A 18 -13.89 15.56 6.66
CA ARG A 18 -15.21 14.94 6.55
C ARG A 18 -15.71 14.90 5.11
N ARG A 19 -15.57 16.01 4.37
CA ARG A 19 -15.99 16.08 2.96
C ARG A 19 -15.24 15.06 2.11
N ARG A 20 -13.91 14.97 2.25
CA ARG A 20 -13.09 14.05 1.47
C ARG A 20 -13.38 12.59 1.81
N LEU A 21 -13.52 12.28 3.10
CA LEU A 21 -13.92 10.95 3.55
C LEU A 21 -15.29 10.56 2.98
N THR A 22 -16.25 11.48 2.97
CA THR A 22 -17.57 11.24 2.38
C THR A 22 -17.46 10.94 0.88
N ILE A 23 -16.62 11.66 0.13
CA ILE A 23 -16.38 11.39 -1.30
C ILE A 23 -15.81 9.97 -1.48
N VAL A 24 -14.81 9.58 -0.69
CA VAL A 24 -14.22 8.24 -0.74
C VAL A 24 -15.27 7.16 -0.49
N VAL A 25 -16.01 7.28 0.62
CA VAL A 25 -17.02 6.29 1.01
C VAL A 25 -18.12 6.14 -0.07
N VAL A 26 -18.66 7.27 -0.55
CA VAL A 26 -19.71 7.27 -1.58
C VAL A 26 -19.18 6.67 -2.89
N SER A 27 -17.96 7.00 -3.30
CA SER A 27 -17.37 6.47 -4.55
C SER A 27 -17.11 4.98 -4.44
N VAL A 28 -16.54 4.51 -3.33
CA VAL A 28 -16.30 3.07 -3.10
C VAL A 28 -17.63 2.31 -3.06
N PHE A 29 -18.64 2.86 -2.41
CA PHE A 29 -19.97 2.22 -2.34
C PHE A 29 -20.63 2.15 -3.73
N ALA A 30 -20.58 3.22 -4.52
CA ALA A 30 -21.08 3.24 -5.88
C ALA A 30 -20.34 2.21 -6.77
N ALA A 31 -18.99 2.15 -6.67
CA ALA A 31 -18.18 1.16 -7.37
C ALA A 31 -18.54 -0.27 -6.93
N ALA A 32 -18.78 -0.51 -5.62
CA ALA A 32 -19.14 -1.82 -5.10
C ALA A 32 -20.48 -2.31 -5.66
N ILE A 33 -21.47 -1.42 -5.85
CA ILE A 33 -22.75 -1.78 -6.49
C ILE A 33 -22.51 -2.29 -7.92
N VAL A 34 -21.67 -1.59 -8.70
CA VAL A 34 -21.36 -1.99 -10.08
C VAL A 34 -20.59 -3.33 -10.08
N LEU A 35 -19.57 -3.46 -9.23
CA LEU A 35 -18.74 -4.65 -9.13
C LEU A 35 -19.50 -5.87 -8.60
N TYR A 36 -20.57 -5.68 -7.85
CA TYR A 36 -21.42 -6.78 -7.41
C TYR A 36 -22.02 -7.56 -8.59
N PHE A 37 -22.38 -6.89 -9.68
CA PHE A 37 -22.85 -7.54 -10.89
C PHE A 37 -21.71 -8.18 -11.70
N ALA A 38 -20.48 -7.68 -11.58
CA ALA A 38 -19.31 -8.25 -12.22
C ALA A 38 -18.66 -9.41 -11.42
N THR A 39 -19.16 -9.71 -10.23
CA THR A 39 -18.61 -10.74 -9.32
C THR A 39 -18.32 -12.09 -10.00
N PRO A 40 -19.17 -12.65 -10.87
CA PRO A 40 -18.89 -13.95 -11.48
C PRO A 40 -17.59 -13.95 -12.29
N VAL A 41 -17.37 -12.88 -13.07
CA VAL A 41 -16.15 -12.73 -13.90
C VAL A 41 -14.92 -12.53 -13.02
N VAL A 42 -15.03 -11.68 -12.00
CA VAL A 42 -13.94 -11.42 -11.06
C VAL A 42 -13.55 -12.69 -10.28
N LEU A 43 -14.55 -13.47 -9.83
CA LEU A 43 -14.29 -14.75 -9.16
C LEU A 43 -13.56 -15.76 -10.04
N ASP A 44 -13.85 -15.81 -11.33
CA ASP A 44 -13.16 -16.71 -12.24
C ASP A 44 -11.68 -16.31 -12.41
N ILE A 45 -11.40 -15.01 -12.44
CA ILE A 45 -10.03 -14.49 -12.48
C ILE A 45 -9.31 -14.84 -11.16
N LEU A 46 -9.92 -14.54 -10.01
CA LEU A 46 -9.27 -14.77 -8.70
C LEU A 46 -9.03 -16.24 -8.39
N LYS A 47 -9.82 -17.16 -8.92
CA LYS A 47 -9.61 -18.62 -8.76
C LYS A 47 -8.45 -19.16 -9.62
N ASP A 48 -8.08 -18.46 -10.69
CA ASP A 48 -7.13 -18.98 -11.67
C ASP A 48 -5.74 -19.29 -11.08
N PRO A 49 -5.13 -18.45 -10.22
CA PRO A 49 -3.81 -18.69 -9.67
C PRO A 49 -3.66 -20.01 -8.88
N ILE A 50 -4.74 -20.47 -8.26
CA ILE A 50 -4.72 -21.65 -7.41
C ILE A 50 -5.45 -22.85 -7.99
N ARG A 51 -6.06 -22.71 -9.14
CA ARG A 51 -6.89 -23.75 -9.77
C ARG A 51 -6.16 -25.08 -9.95
N SER A 52 -4.84 -25.02 -10.21
CA SER A 52 -3.98 -26.20 -10.36
C SER A 52 -3.69 -26.94 -9.05
N PHE A 53 -3.83 -26.27 -7.91
CA PHE A 53 -3.55 -26.84 -6.60
C PHE A 53 -4.80 -27.44 -5.92
N VAL A 54 -5.99 -27.12 -6.45
CA VAL A 54 -7.26 -27.60 -5.88
C VAL A 54 -7.63 -28.97 -6.48
N PRO A 55 -7.86 -30.01 -5.64
CA PRO A 55 -8.30 -31.31 -6.12
C PRO A 55 -9.58 -31.20 -6.97
N ASP A 56 -9.57 -31.86 -8.14
CA ASP A 56 -10.68 -31.81 -9.12
C ASP A 56 -11.11 -30.38 -9.58
N GLY A 57 -10.35 -29.34 -9.23
CA GLY A 57 -10.69 -27.93 -9.52
C GLY A 57 -12.00 -27.44 -8.91
N LYS A 58 -12.48 -28.13 -7.84
CA LYS A 58 -13.76 -27.83 -7.20
C LYS A 58 -13.53 -27.09 -5.89
N PHE A 59 -14.13 -25.90 -5.82
CA PHE A 59 -14.21 -25.11 -4.59
C PHE A 59 -15.50 -25.38 -3.86
N TYR A 60 -15.48 -25.29 -2.56
CA TYR A 60 -16.61 -25.51 -1.70
C TYR A 60 -16.99 -24.24 -0.97
N ILE A 61 -18.24 -24.11 -0.61
CA ILE A 61 -18.76 -23.08 0.29
C ILE A 61 -19.44 -23.83 1.42
N THR A 62 -18.95 -23.64 2.63
CA THR A 62 -19.37 -24.44 3.81
C THR A 62 -20.63 -23.90 4.47
N THR A 63 -20.98 -22.63 4.23
CA THR A 63 -22.15 -22.00 4.85
C THR A 63 -23.25 -21.71 3.83
N THR A 64 -24.52 -21.80 4.26
CA THR A 64 -25.68 -21.55 3.38
C THR A 64 -25.70 -20.13 2.82
N LEU A 65 -25.24 -19.14 3.59
CA LEU A 65 -25.19 -17.73 3.19
C LEU A 65 -23.82 -17.34 2.61
N GLY A 66 -22.84 -18.24 2.60
CA GLY A 66 -21.46 -17.96 2.18
C GLY A 66 -21.36 -17.43 0.76
N GLY A 67 -22.13 -17.98 -0.17
CA GLY A 67 -22.14 -17.48 -1.55
C GLY A 67 -22.64 -16.03 -1.68
N PHE A 68 -23.59 -15.60 -0.87
CA PHE A 68 -24.02 -14.21 -0.83
C PHE A 68 -22.98 -13.31 -0.14
N GLY A 69 -22.50 -13.75 1.04
CA GLY A 69 -21.46 -13.05 1.79
C GLY A 69 -20.18 -12.83 0.98
N LEU A 70 -19.73 -13.88 0.30
CA LEU A 70 -18.58 -13.83 -0.60
C LEU A 70 -18.75 -12.77 -1.70
N ARG A 71 -19.88 -12.77 -2.42
CA ARG A 71 -20.13 -11.79 -3.49
C ARG A 71 -20.14 -10.36 -2.96
N PHE A 72 -20.72 -10.14 -1.80
CA PHE A 72 -20.79 -8.82 -1.19
C PHE A 72 -19.42 -8.35 -0.69
N SER A 73 -18.69 -9.21 0.02
CA SER A 73 -17.31 -8.94 0.48
C SER A 73 -16.37 -8.66 -0.68
N LEU A 74 -16.43 -9.50 -1.73
CA LEU A 74 -15.64 -9.33 -2.95
C LEU A 74 -15.92 -7.98 -3.61
N ALA A 75 -17.18 -7.62 -3.80
CA ALA A 75 -17.56 -6.37 -4.45
C ALA A 75 -17.01 -5.14 -3.70
N ILE A 76 -17.08 -5.12 -2.36
CA ILE A 76 -16.59 -4.01 -1.55
C ILE A 76 -15.04 -3.93 -1.60
N LYS A 77 -14.33 -5.05 -1.42
CA LYS A 77 -12.88 -5.07 -1.42
C LYS A 77 -12.30 -4.72 -2.80
N MET A 78 -12.87 -5.27 -3.86
CA MET A 78 -12.50 -4.91 -5.23
C MET A 78 -12.79 -3.45 -5.55
N ALA A 79 -13.91 -2.89 -5.05
CA ALA A 79 -14.17 -1.47 -5.18
C ALA A 79 -13.09 -0.62 -4.49
N GLY A 80 -12.62 -1.04 -3.31
CA GLY A 80 -11.49 -0.41 -2.63
C GLY A 80 -10.22 -0.41 -3.49
N ILE A 81 -9.85 -1.57 -4.05
CA ILE A 81 -8.69 -1.73 -4.94
C ILE A 81 -8.83 -0.84 -6.20
N MET A 82 -9.97 -0.88 -6.86
CA MET A 82 -10.21 -0.09 -8.07
C MET A 82 -10.26 1.43 -7.82
N CYS A 83 -10.78 1.84 -6.66
CA CYS A 83 -10.84 3.25 -6.27
C CYS A 83 -9.53 3.78 -5.66
N THR A 84 -8.48 2.97 -5.53
CA THR A 84 -7.21 3.40 -4.92
C THR A 84 -6.65 4.70 -5.52
N PRO A 85 -6.59 4.92 -6.83
CA PRO A 85 -6.08 6.19 -7.37
C PRO A 85 -6.87 7.41 -6.87
N MET A 86 -8.19 7.27 -6.77
CA MET A 86 -9.05 8.32 -6.24
C MET A 86 -8.87 8.50 -4.73
N ILE A 87 -8.72 7.41 -3.99
CA ILE A 87 -8.46 7.44 -2.53
C ILE A 87 -7.15 8.17 -2.26
N ILE A 88 -6.08 7.82 -2.97
CA ILE A 88 -4.77 8.47 -2.87
C ILE A 88 -4.88 9.96 -3.22
N TRP A 89 -5.61 10.30 -4.28
CA TRP A 89 -5.87 11.69 -4.62
C TRP A 89 -6.54 12.45 -3.47
N GLN A 90 -7.56 11.89 -2.83
CA GLN A 90 -8.25 12.53 -1.70
C GLN A 90 -7.34 12.70 -0.48
N ILE A 91 -6.48 11.72 -0.21
CA ILE A 91 -5.49 11.79 0.87
C ILE A 91 -4.47 12.91 0.58
N LEU A 92 -3.84 12.90 -0.59
CA LEU A 92 -2.84 13.93 -0.94
C LEU A 92 -3.46 15.33 -1.03
N ALA A 93 -4.68 15.43 -1.55
CA ALA A 93 -5.39 16.69 -1.63
C ALA A 93 -5.76 17.27 -0.24
N PHE A 94 -5.94 16.41 0.78
CA PHE A 94 -6.10 16.86 2.17
C PHE A 94 -4.81 17.50 2.72
N PHE A 95 -3.64 17.03 2.31
CA PHE A 95 -2.35 17.62 2.70
C PHE A 95 -1.92 18.80 1.84
N LEU A 96 -2.59 19.09 0.71
CA LEU A 96 -2.27 20.20 -0.21
C LEU A 96 -2.12 21.56 0.47
N PRO A 97 -2.98 21.97 1.42
CA PRO A 97 -2.85 23.25 2.10
C PRO A 97 -1.55 23.39 2.91
N ALA A 98 -1.02 22.27 3.40
CA ALA A 98 0.22 22.22 4.19
C ALA A 98 1.49 22.23 3.33
N LEU A 99 1.38 21.98 2.01
CA LEU A 99 2.49 21.95 1.08
C LEU A 99 2.90 23.34 0.62
N ARG A 100 4.21 23.58 0.48
CA ARG A 100 4.75 24.80 -0.12
C ARG A 100 4.34 24.92 -1.60
N PRO A 101 4.23 26.13 -2.17
CA PRO A 101 3.82 26.33 -3.58
C PRO A 101 4.67 25.53 -4.57
N ASN A 102 5.99 25.40 -4.31
CA ASN A 102 6.91 24.61 -5.14
C ASN A 102 6.71 23.09 -5.03
N GLU A 103 6.11 22.60 -3.96
CA GLU A 103 5.86 21.18 -3.70
C GLU A 103 4.54 20.73 -4.35
N ARG A 104 3.57 21.63 -4.51
CA ARG A 104 2.25 21.30 -5.09
C ARG A 104 2.30 20.75 -6.50
N LYS A 105 3.30 21.12 -7.30
CA LYS A 105 3.50 20.60 -8.66
C LYS A 105 3.79 19.09 -8.70
N TRP A 106 4.26 18.52 -7.59
CA TRP A 106 4.57 17.11 -7.46
C TRP A 106 3.36 16.24 -7.11
N VAL A 107 2.22 16.82 -6.74
CA VAL A 107 1.04 16.06 -6.30
C VAL A 107 0.49 15.17 -7.40
N VAL A 108 0.31 15.67 -8.63
CA VAL A 108 -0.22 14.87 -9.74
C VAL A 108 0.73 13.74 -10.12
N PRO A 109 2.04 13.98 -10.34
CA PRO A 109 3.00 12.88 -10.55
C PRO A 109 3.00 11.86 -9.41
N THR A 110 2.85 12.30 -8.15
CA THR A 110 2.79 11.42 -6.98
C THR A 110 1.57 10.51 -7.04
N VAL A 111 0.39 11.03 -7.34
CA VAL A 111 -0.83 10.21 -7.45
C VAL A 111 -0.68 9.15 -8.55
N LEU A 112 -0.12 9.52 -9.69
CA LEU A 112 0.10 8.56 -10.78
C LEU A 112 1.13 7.50 -10.39
N ALA A 113 2.25 7.90 -9.80
CA ALA A 113 3.27 6.96 -9.35
C ALA A 113 2.73 6.01 -8.26
N SER A 114 2.00 6.54 -7.30
CA SER A 114 1.34 5.79 -6.24
C SER A 114 0.32 4.79 -6.81
N ALA A 115 -0.57 5.23 -7.70
CA ALA A 115 -1.51 4.31 -8.35
C ALA A 115 -0.79 3.16 -9.09
N VAL A 116 0.28 3.47 -9.82
CA VAL A 116 1.08 2.44 -10.51
C VAL A 116 1.73 1.49 -9.52
N LEU A 117 2.35 1.99 -8.44
CA LEU A 117 2.98 1.16 -7.43
C LEU A 117 1.96 0.26 -6.70
N PHE A 118 0.80 0.79 -6.34
CA PHE A 118 -0.27 0.01 -5.73
C PHE A 118 -0.71 -1.16 -6.61
N PHE A 119 -1.00 -0.89 -7.89
CA PHE A 119 -1.41 -1.96 -8.81
C PHE A 119 -0.27 -2.94 -9.09
N LEU A 120 0.98 -2.49 -9.16
CA LEU A 120 2.14 -3.39 -9.25
C LEU A 120 2.24 -4.30 -8.03
N GLY A 121 2.00 -3.78 -6.81
CA GLY A 121 1.96 -4.57 -5.59
C GLY A 121 0.84 -5.61 -5.61
N ALA A 122 -0.37 -5.22 -6.01
CA ALA A 122 -1.50 -6.13 -6.13
C ALA A 122 -1.25 -7.22 -7.20
N ILE A 123 -0.69 -6.86 -8.35
CA ILE A 123 -0.32 -7.79 -9.44
C ILE A 123 0.80 -8.73 -8.98
N PHE A 124 1.82 -8.22 -8.32
CA PHE A 124 2.90 -9.03 -7.74
C PHE A 124 2.35 -10.05 -6.75
N CYS A 125 1.43 -9.62 -5.89
CA CYS A 125 0.74 -10.50 -4.96
C CYS A 125 0.00 -11.62 -5.69
N TYR A 126 -0.83 -11.26 -6.67
CA TYR A 126 -1.66 -12.19 -7.43
C TYR A 126 -0.84 -13.26 -8.18
N PHE A 127 0.25 -12.87 -8.86
CA PHE A 127 1.02 -13.80 -9.70
C PHE A 127 2.13 -14.56 -8.95
N ILE A 128 2.64 -14.03 -7.84
CA ILE A 128 3.81 -14.59 -7.16
C ILE A 128 3.47 -15.08 -5.76
N ILE A 129 2.85 -14.22 -4.94
CA ILE A 129 2.65 -14.54 -3.53
C ILE A 129 1.53 -15.56 -3.34
N ILE A 130 0.39 -15.36 -4.00
CA ILE A 130 -0.78 -16.23 -3.85
C ILE A 130 -0.45 -17.66 -4.29
N PRO A 131 0.11 -17.92 -5.50
CA PRO A 131 0.47 -19.29 -5.88
C PRO A 131 1.47 -19.93 -4.93
N ALA A 132 2.56 -19.23 -4.57
CA ALA A 132 3.61 -19.78 -3.71
C ALA A 132 3.11 -20.08 -2.29
N GLY A 133 2.31 -19.19 -1.70
CA GLY A 133 1.72 -19.39 -0.38
C GLY A 133 0.72 -20.54 -0.37
N PHE A 134 -0.12 -20.60 -1.40
CA PHE A 134 -1.15 -21.63 -1.50
C PHE A 134 -0.55 -23.02 -1.79
N GLU A 135 0.48 -23.11 -2.64
CA GLU A 135 1.22 -24.35 -2.87
C GLU A 135 1.79 -24.91 -1.55
N TRP A 136 2.39 -24.04 -0.74
CA TRP A 136 2.92 -24.45 0.56
C TRP A 136 1.79 -24.89 1.52
N LEU A 137 0.70 -24.13 1.62
CA LEU A 137 -0.44 -24.44 2.51
C LEU A 137 -1.09 -25.78 2.16
N ILE A 138 -1.32 -26.02 0.88
CA ILE A 138 -1.88 -27.31 0.39
C ILE A 138 -0.89 -28.44 0.64
N GLY A 139 0.41 -28.21 0.44
CA GLY A 139 1.46 -29.19 0.74
C GLY A 139 1.43 -29.64 2.19
N GLU A 140 1.39 -28.71 3.14
CA GLU A 140 1.29 -29.02 4.59
C GLU A 140 -0.02 -29.72 4.94
N THR A 141 -1.14 -29.24 4.39
CA THR A 141 -2.45 -29.87 4.65
C THR A 141 -2.51 -31.28 4.09
N SER A 142 -1.96 -31.51 2.90
CA SER A 142 -1.98 -32.82 2.23
C SER A 142 -1.13 -33.88 2.94
N ALA A 143 -0.17 -33.45 3.76
CA ALA A 143 0.61 -34.35 4.62
C ALA A 143 -0.23 -34.97 5.77
N VAL A 144 -1.34 -34.29 6.14
CA VAL A 144 -2.16 -34.68 7.31
C VAL A 144 -3.57 -35.12 6.91
N ALA A 145 -4.17 -34.47 5.89
CA ALA A 145 -5.55 -34.71 5.46
C ALA A 145 -5.75 -34.29 3.99
N THR A 146 -6.90 -34.66 3.40
CA THR A 146 -7.28 -34.13 2.09
C THR A 146 -7.69 -32.67 2.21
N ALA A 147 -6.99 -31.78 1.48
CA ALA A 147 -7.31 -30.35 1.48
C ALA A 147 -8.62 -30.10 0.72
N TRP A 148 -9.57 -29.45 1.39
CA TRP A 148 -10.84 -29.00 0.82
C TRP A 148 -10.99 -27.51 1.05
N PRO A 149 -10.39 -26.66 0.19
CA PRO A 149 -10.39 -25.23 0.43
C PRO A 149 -11.80 -24.63 0.33
N ASP A 150 -12.19 -23.86 1.34
CA ASP A 150 -13.38 -23.03 1.30
C ASP A 150 -13.13 -21.81 0.40
N LEU A 151 -14.02 -21.56 -0.54
CA LEU A 151 -13.89 -20.47 -1.50
C LEU A 151 -13.98 -19.09 -0.83
N GLU A 152 -14.84 -18.95 0.18
CA GLU A 152 -15.04 -17.68 0.88
C GLU A 152 -13.78 -17.28 1.64
N ASP A 153 -13.18 -18.21 2.37
CA ASP A 153 -11.95 -17.98 3.13
C ASP A 153 -10.79 -17.66 2.20
N TYR A 154 -10.65 -18.44 1.11
CA TYR A 154 -9.59 -18.20 0.13
C TYR A 154 -9.69 -16.81 -0.50
N ILE A 155 -10.82 -16.45 -1.07
CA ILE A 155 -11.01 -15.15 -1.75
C ILE A 155 -10.84 -13.97 -0.76
N ASN A 156 -11.31 -14.14 0.48
CA ASN A 156 -11.15 -13.11 1.50
C ASN A 156 -9.65 -12.90 1.86
N MET A 157 -8.89 -13.99 1.96
CA MET A 157 -7.45 -13.97 2.21
C MET A 157 -6.70 -13.33 1.02
N GLU A 158 -6.99 -13.77 -0.21
CA GLU A 158 -6.37 -13.26 -1.43
C GLU A 158 -6.56 -11.75 -1.57
N LEU A 159 -7.79 -11.26 -1.40
CA LEU A 159 -8.08 -9.82 -1.50
C LEU A 159 -7.40 -9.02 -0.39
N LEU A 160 -7.31 -9.58 0.82
CA LEU A 160 -6.60 -8.94 1.92
C LEU A 160 -5.10 -8.82 1.60
N PHE A 161 -4.50 -9.87 1.04
CA PHE A 161 -3.12 -9.84 0.57
C PHE A 161 -2.91 -8.83 -0.54
N MET A 162 -3.77 -8.82 -1.57
CA MET A 162 -3.66 -7.85 -2.67
C MET A 162 -3.71 -6.41 -2.17
N ILE A 163 -4.60 -6.10 -1.23
CA ILE A 163 -4.66 -4.77 -0.59
C ILE A 163 -3.38 -4.51 0.23
N GLY A 164 -2.98 -5.47 1.05
CA GLY A 164 -1.78 -5.36 1.89
C GLY A 164 -0.51 -5.12 1.08
N PHE A 165 -0.30 -5.89 0.01
CA PHE A 165 0.84 -5.70 -0.90
C PHE A 165 0.73 -4.39 -1.69
N GLY A 166 -0.49 -4.02 -2.15
CA GLY A 166 -0.70 -2.74 -2.79
C GLY A 166 -0.27 -1.57 -1.90
N VAL A 167 -0.70 -1.56 -0.64
CA VAL A 167 -0.30 -0.54 0.36
C VAL A 167 1.20 -0.63 0.68
N ALA A 168 1.75 -1.83 0.80
CA ALA A 168 3.16 -2.04 1.08
C ALA A 168 4.07 -1.50 -0.03
N PHE A 169 3.64 -1.58 -1.28
CA PHE A 169 4.35 -1.01 -2.43
C PHE A 169 4.34 0.52 -2.46
N GLU A 170 3.57 1.20 -1.62
CA GLU A 170 3.68 2.66 -1.42
C GLU A 170 4.92 3.07 -0.61
N LEU A 171 5.52 2.14 0.17
CA LEU A 171 6.70 2.44 0.98
C LEU A 171 7.85 3.10 0.21
N PRO A 172 8.22 2.66 -1.02
CA PRO A 172 9.26 3.32 -1.80
C PRO A 172 8.99 4.80 -2.03
N LEU A 173 7.75 5.13 -2.36
CA LEU A 173 7.34 6.49 -2.65
C LEU A 173 7.35 7.36 -1.39
N ILE A 174 6.89 6.81 -0.27
CA ILE A 174 6.92 7.49 1.04
C ILE A 174 8.36 7.79 1.45
N ILE A 175 9.26 6.81 1.41
CA ILE A 175 10.67 6.97 1.78
C ILE A 175 11.37 7.96 0.86
N PHE A 176 11.10 7.87 -0.45
CA PHE A 176 11.63 8.79 -1.45
C PHE A 176 11.28 10.24 -1.12
N TYR A 177 9.99 10.52 -0.87
CA TYR A 177 9.56 11.89 -0.56
C TYR A 177 10.05 12.38 0.81
N LEU A 178 10.07 11.52 1.82
CA LEU A 178 10.63 11.88 3.13
C LEU A 178 12.10 12.28 3.03
N SER A 179 12.86 11.61 2.15
CA SER A 179 14.28 11.90 1.94
C SER A 179 14.49 13.13 1.05
N VAL A 180 13.77 13.23 -0.10
CA VAL A 180 13.96 14.32 -1.08
C VAL A 180 13.46 15.68 -0.57
N PHE A 181 12.45 15.68 0.29
CA PHE A 181 11.97 16.90 0.96
C PHE A 181 12.65 17.15 2.31
N HIS A 182 13.69 16.40 2.64
CA HIS A 182 14.49 16.53 3.89
C HIS A 182 13.68 16.40 5.18
N PHE A 183 12.48 15.79 5.16
CA PHE A 183 11.76 15.47 6.39
C PHE A 183 12.58 14.55 7.29
N VAL A 184 13.25 13.57 6.67
CA VAL A 184 14.21 12.65 7.28
C VAL A 184 15.42 12.61 6.37
N SER A 185 16.63 12.83 6.89
CA SER A 185 17.84 12.75 6.09
C SER A 185 18.09 11.34 5.58
N TYR A 186 18.68 11.20 4.41
CA TYR A 186 19.11 9.90 3.88
C TYR A 186 20.02 9.17 4.87
N ALA A 187 20.93 9.91 5.52
CA ALA A 187 21.84 9.37 6.52
C ALA A 187 21.12 8.77 7.73
N ALA A 188 20.00 9.39 8.17
CA ALA A 188 19.18 8.87 9.26
C ALA A 188 18.55 7.52 8.91
N PHE A 189 17.95 7.39 7.69
CA PHE A 189 17.46 6.10 7.22
C PHE A 189 18.55 5.03 7.17
N ARG A 190 19.75 5.40 6.70
CA ARG A 190 20.86 4.47 6.57
C ARG A 190 21.46 4.07 7.92
N SER A 191 21.49 4.96 8.89
CA SER A 191 21.96 4.65 10.26
C SER A 191 20.97 3.78 11.02
N ALA A 192 19.66 3.97 10.78
CA ALA A 192 18.57 3.24 11.42
C ALA A 192 18.23 1.90 10.74
N TRP A 193 19.02 1.41 9.79
CA TRP A 193 18.72 0.22 8.97
C TRP A 193 18.26 -0.99 9.78
N ARG A 194 18.89 -1.24 10.95
CA ARG A 194 18.54 -2.38 11.83
C ARG A 194 17.10 -2.31 12.31
N TYR A 195 16.66 -1.12 12.74
CA TYR A 195 15.30 -0.90 13.22
C TYR A 195 14.29 -0.99 12.08
N VAL A 196 14.65 -0.45 10.90
CA VAL A 196 13.80 -0.53 9.72
C VAL A 196 13.61 -1.97 9.27
N TYR A 197 14.68 -2.77 9.21
CA TYR A 197 14.61 -4.18 8.81
C TYR A 197 13.74 -4.99 9.76
N VAL A 198 13.90 -4.79 11.07
CA VAL A 198 13.03 -5.43 12.08
C VAL A 198 11.59 -4.94 11.93
N GLY A 199 11.38 -3.64 11.72
CA GLY A 199 10.06 -3.07 11.46
C GLY A 199 9.38 -3.64 10.22
N LEU A 200 10.13 -3.82 9.13
CA LEU A 200 9.63 -4.47 7.90
C LEU A 200 9.28 -5.93 8.13
N LEU A 201 10.07 -6.67 8.92
CA LEU A 201 9.78 -8.05 9.29
C LEU A 201 8.48 -8.14 10.11
N VAL A 202 8.33 -7.31 11.12
CA VAL A 202 7.10 -7.23 11.93
C VAL A 202 5.91 -6.81 11.08
N GLY A 203 6.08 -5.79 10.21
CA GLY A 203 5.05 -5.35 9.26
C GLY A 203 4.63 -6.47 8.32
N SER A 204 5.59 -7.24 7.78
CA SER A 204 5.31 -8.41 6.97
C SER A 204 4.48 -9.44 7.73
N ALA A 205 4.83 -9.74 8.99
CA ALA A 205 4.11 -10.70 9.81
C ALA A 205 2.67 -10.25 10.16
N VAL A 206 2.43 -8.95 10.25
CA VAL A 206 1.07 -8.41 10.48
C VAL A 206 0.21 -8.47 9.22
N ILE A 207 0.81 -8.25 8.05
CA ILE A 207 0.10 -8.25 6.77
C ILE A 207 -0.17 -9.69 6.28
N THR A 208 0.66 -10.68 6.64
CA THR A 208 0.51 -12.08 6.25
C THR A 208 -0.33 -12.87 7.27
N PRO A 209 -1.66 -13.04 7.08
CA PRO A 209 -2.54 -13.67 8.05
C PRO A 209 -2.44 -15.20 8.07
N ASP A 210 -1.84 -15.82 7.06
CA ASP A 210 -1.74 -17.28 6.93
C ASP A 210 -0.67 -17.92 7.83
N GLY A 211 0.19 -17.11 8.47
CA GLY A 211 1.29 -17.59 9.31
C GLY A 211 2.35 -18.44 8.58
N SER A 212 2.29 -18.52 7.26
CA SER A 212 3.23 -19.27 6.44
C SER A 212 4.62 -18.62 6.44
N PRO A 213 5.69 -19.39 6.71
CA PRO A 213 7.06 -18.86 6.61
C PRO A 213 7.44 -18.49 5.17
N VAL A 214 6.79 -19.10 4.17
CA VAL A 214 7.04 -18.84 2.75
C VAL A 214 6.47 -17.49 2.35
N THR A 215 5.19 -17.24 2.61
CA THR A 215 4.55 -15.94 2.32
C THR A 215 5.18 -14.81 3.13
N LEU A 216 5.50 -15.05 4.41
CA LEU A 216 6.24 -14.11 5.24
C LEU A 216 7.60 -13.76 4.65
N GLY A 217 8.37 -14.77 4.23
CA GLY A 217 9.70 -14.58 3.63
C GLY A 217 9.65 -13.82 2.30
N LEU A 218 8.69 -14.15 1.45
CA LEU A 218 8.47 -13.46 0.18
C LEU A 218 8.04 -12.00 0.39
N MET A 219 7.09 -11.76 1.32
CA MET A 219 6.65 -10.41 1.67
C MET A 219 7.80 -9.58 2.23
N TYR A 220 8.54 -10.12 3.21
CA TYR A 220 9.69 -9.44 3.79
C TYR A 220 10.76 -9.14 2.75
N GLY A 221 11.10 -10.11 1.89
CA GLY A 221 12.08 -9.93 0.82
C GLY A 221 11.65 -8.84 -0.18
N ALA A 222 10.38 -8.80 -0.55
CA ALA A 222 9.82 -7.77 -1.41
C ALA A 222 9.93 -6.39 -0.76
N LEU A 223 9.46 -6.24 0.49
CA LEU A 223 9.52 -4.97 1.22
C LEU A 223 10.96 -4.47 1.42
N LEU A 224 11.87 -5.38 1.76
CA LEU A 224 13.29 -5.06 1.92
C LEU A 224 13.91 -4.57 0.61
N SER A 225 13.62 -5.26 -0.49
CA SER A 225 14.08 -4.87 -1.82
C SER A 225 13.55 -3.50 -2.21
N LEU A 226 12.26 -3.24 -1.98
CA LEU A 226 11.63 -1.96 -2.25
C LEU A 226 12.24 -0.83 -1.39
N TYR A 227 12.54 -1.09 -0.12
CA TYR A 227 13.21 -0.14 0.76
C TYR A 227 14.59 0.25 0.23
N GLU A 228 15.43 -0.74 -0.12
CA GLU A 228 16.78 -0.48 -0.64
C GLU A 228 16.74 0.23 -2.01
N ILE A 229 15.83 -0.15 -2.90
CA ILE A 229 15.62 0.53 -4.18
C ILE A 229 15.22 2.00 -3.95
N SER A 230 14.30 2.25 -3.03
CA SER A 230 13.87 3.60 -2.68
C SER A 230 15.03 4.48 -2.20
N LEU A 231 15.84 3.96 -1.28
CA LEU A 231 17.03 4.67 -0.80
C LEU A 231 18.05 4.89 -1.92
N ALA A 232 18.25 3.92 -2.81
CA ALA A 232 19.15 4.07 -3.94
C ALA A 232 18.70 5.20 -4.87
N VAL A 233 17.40 5.24 -5.20
CA VAL A 233 16.80 6.29 -6.03
C VAL A 233 16.90 7.65 -5.33
N ALA A 234 16.53 7.74 -4.05
CA ALA A 234 16.63 8.96 -3.26
C ALA A 234 18.08 9.51 -3.25
N ARG A 235 19.06 8.63 -3.03
CA ARG A 235 20.49 8.99 -3.06
C ARG A 235 20.89 9.61 -4.39
N VAL A 236 20.51 8.98 -5.50
CA VAL A 236 20.84 9.48 -6.86
C VAL A 236 20.23 10.86 -7.07
N VAL A 237 18.94 11.03 -6.73
CA VAL A 237 18.23 12.30 -6.93
C VAL A 237 18.79 13.42 -6.05
N ILE A 238 19.02 13.16 -4.76
CA ILE A 238 19.59 14.16 -3.83
C ILE A 238 21.00 14.55 -4.28
N THR A 239 21.86 13.58 -4.58
CA THR A 239 23.22 13.85 -5.02
C THR A 239 23.29 14.64 -6.34
N ALA A 240 22.34 14.38 -7.25
CA ALA A 240 22.24 15.10 -8.52
C ALA A 240 21.74 16.56 -8.35
N ARG A 241 20.96 16.85 -7.31
CA ARG A 241 20.36 18.17 -7.06
C ARG A 241 21.22 19.06 -6.16
N GLU A 242 21.79 18.49 -5.12
CA GLU A 242 22.37 19.22 -3.98
C GLU A 242 23.79 18.75 -3.63
N GLY A 243 24.32 17.80 -4.40
CA GLY A 243 25.62 17.21 -4.11
C GLY A 243 25.56 16.19 -2.96
N LYS A 244 26.74 15.77 -2.49
CA LYS A 244 26.83 14.77 -1.41
C LYS A 244 26.42 15.32 -0.04
N GLU A 245 26.49 16.62 0.14
CA GLU A 245 26.14 17.29 1.41
C GLU A 245 24.66 17.20 1.70
N GLY A 246 23.79 17.28 0.70
CA GLY A 246 22.34 17.13 0.85
C GLY A 246 21.87 15.78 1.45
N LEU A 247 22.74 14.75 1.42
CA LEU A 247 22.42 13.45 2.01
C LEU A 247 22.35 13.48 3.55
N PHE A 248 22.93 14.48 4.19
CA PHE A 248 23.02 14.61 5.64
C PHE A 248 22.08 15.68 6.20
N VAL A 249 21.50 16.54 5.35
CA VAL A 249 20.63 17.64 5.75
C VAL A 249 19.26 17.13 6.11
N SER A 250 18.73 17.60 7.26
CA SER A 250 17.34 17.42 7.65
C SER A 250 16.58 18.75 7.62
N ARG A 251 15.25 18.71 7.60
CA ARG A 251 14.42 19.93 7.60
C ARG A 251 14.57 20.72 8.90
N LEU A 252 14.91 20.06 9.99
CA LEU A 252 15.18 20.72 11.28
C LEU A 252 16.46 21.55 11.21
N ASP A 253 17.49 21.05 10.55
CA ASP A 253 18.76 21.76 10.38
C ASP A 253 18.58 23.05 9.54
N LEU A 254 17.72 22.98 8.51
CA LEU A 254 17.39 24.13 7.64
C LEU A 254 16.64 25.25 8.37
N PHE A 255 15.94 24.97 9.45
CA PHE A 255 15.25 25.99 10.26
C PHE A 255 16.15 26.60 11.33
N SER A 256 17.19 25.87 11.81
CA SER A 256 18.16 26.43 12.77
C SER A 256 19.07 27.48 12.12
N ASP A 257 19.45 27.27 10.87
CA ASP A 257 20.33 28.20 10.14
C ASP A 257 19.62 29.54 9.81
N ASP A 258 18.28 29.52 9.62
CA ASP A 258 17.49 30.74 9.38
C ASP A 258 17.34 31.61 10.65
N GLU A 259 17.47 31.06 11.86
CA GLU A 259 17.40 31.81 13.14
C GLU A 259 18.73 32.47 13.50
N ASP A 260 19.87 31.88 13.10
CA ASP A 260 21.20 32.43 13.36
C ASP A 260 21.58 33.60 12.42
N ASP A 261 20.89 33.75 11.29
CA ASP A 261 21.10 34.86 10.33
C ASP A 261 20.25 36.12 10.67
N GLU A 262 19.35 36.05 11.64
CA GLU A 262 18.51 37.20 12.11
C GLU A 262 19.04 37.87 13.40
N GLU A 263 20.14 37.39 14.03
CA GLU A 263 20.83 38.04 15.14
C GLU A 263 22.05 38.89 14.67
#